data_8a5e43c7228e86920be4b45e36dccf13
#
_entry.id   8a5e43c7228e86920be4b45e36dccf13
#
_cell.length_a   1.000
_cell.length_b   1.000
_cell.length_c   1.000
_cell.angle_alpha   90.00
_cell.angle_beta   90.00
_cell.angle_gamma   90.00
#
_symmetry.space_group_name_H-M   'P 1'
#
loop_
_entity.id
_entity.type
_entity.pdbx_description
1 polymer ?
#
loop_
_entity_poly.entity_id
_entity_poly.type
_entity_poly.pdbx_seq_one_letter_code
_entity_poly.pdbx_strand_id
1 'polypeptide(L)'
;DSYPKIKKQYVIQSEREGLGQAIYLCGEFIKDDQEVLIQLGDTILDIDIQVFMHSKFNTLAVRKVQDPREFGVVELDEQGIVCRMVEKPQIPVSNLAIVGLYLVKEWPKLIHCLETNIKTGRKTKGAFHLTDGLMCMLENNSRFEIMEVKNWYDCGKKEILLSTNATMLSRRSKSLDLNVPGSILIPPVSIGQNCKINHSIIGPNVSIGDNSLVNNSILKDAIIGNFTSLDDVVLQHSIIGNDAVIKGRTQSFNIGDNTEIDMI
;
A
#
# COMPACT_ATOMS: atom_id res chain seq x y z
N ASP A 1 12.01 5.17 14.67
CA ASP A 1 10.55 5.30 14.82
C ASP A 1 10.07 6.64 14.25
N SER A 2 9.39 6.61 13.08
CA SER A 2 8.94 7.83 12.37
C SER A 2 7.77 8.53 13.10
N TYR A 3 7.06 7.82 13.98
CA TYR A 3 5.88 8.32 14.69
C TYR A 3 5.92 7.95 16.18
N PRO A 4 6.79 8.58 16.99
CA PRO A 4 7.01 8.18 18.38
C PRO A 4 5.82 8.42 19.31
N LYS A 5 4.90 9.31 18.93
CA LYS A 5 3.71 9.65 19.74
C LYS A 5 2.52 8.70 19.52
N ILE A 6 2.58 7.84 18.50
CA ILE A 6 1.51 6.89 18.21
C ILE A 6 1.76 5.61 19.00
N LYS A 7 0.77 5.18 19.80
CA LYS A 7 0.81 3.85 20.43
C LYS A 7 0.74 2.79 19.34
N LYS A 8 1.72 1.90 19.32
CA LYS A 8 1.85 0.84 18.33
C LYS A 8 1.74 -0.51 18.99
N GLN A 9 1.09 -1.44 18.30
CA GLN A 9 1.04 -2.85 18.65
C GLN A 9 1.25 -3.67 17.38
N TYR A 10 2.07 -4.70 17.47
CA TYR A 10 2.37 -5.60 16.37
C TYR A 10 1.78 -6.96 16.67
N VAL A 11 1.04 -7.51 15.69
CA VAL A 11 0.45 -8.84 15.75
C VAL A 11 1.12 -9.68 14.68
N ILE A 12 1.65 -10.85 15.07
CA ILE A 12 2.34 -11.75 14.15
C ILE A 12 1.35 -12.76 13.59
N GLN A 13 1.20 -12.78 12.28
CA GLN A 13 0.47 -13.82 11.56
C GLN A 13 1.44 -14.96 11.22
N SER A 14 1.49 -16.00 12.05
CA SER A 14 2.41 -17.15 11.87
C SER A 14 2.04 -17.98 10.64
N GLU A 15 0.75 -18.18 10.42
CA GLU A 15 0.21 -18.88 9.24
C GLU A 15 -0.49 -17.87 8.34
N ARG A 16 -0.04 -17.79 7.08
CA ARG A 16 -0.54 -16.79 6.12
C ARG A 16 -1.83 -17.29 5.44
N GLU A 17 -2.91 -17.35 6.20
CA GLU A 17 -4.19 -17.87 5.71
C GLU A 17 -5.12 -16.82 5.11
N GLY A 18 -4.66 -15.58 4.93
CA GLY A 18 -5.39 -14.50 4.29
C GLY A 18 -5.65 -13.29 5.19
N LEU A 19 -6.16 -12.22 4.58
CA LEU A 19 -6.39 -10.93 5.24
C LEU A 19 -7.45 -11.03 6.35
N GLY A 20 -8.50 -11.81 6.14
CA GLY A 20 -9.55 -12.03 7.16
C GLY A 20 -8.99 -12.63 8.44
N GLN A 21 -8.07 -13.60 8.33
CA GLN A 21 -7.40 -14.18 9.49
C GLN A 21 -6.47 -13.14 10.16
N ALA A 22 -5.72 -12.35 9.40
CA ALA A 22 -4.86 -11.31 9.95
C ALA A 22 -5.65 -10.29 10.78
N ILE A 23 -6.82 -9.87 10.28
CA ILE A 23 -7.72 -8.95 11.00
C ILE A 23 -8.33 -9.63 12.24
N TYR A 24 -8.72 -10.89 12.14
CA TYR A 24 -9.23 -11.67 13.28
C TYR A 24 -8.22 -11.71 14.44
N LEU A 25 -6.95 -11.93 14.16
CA LEU A 25 -5.87 -11.94 15.16
C LEU A 25 -5.70 -10.59 15.88
N CYS A 26 -6.12 -9.48 15.27
CA CYS A 26 -6.11 -8.17 15.91
C CYS A 26 -7.27 -7.98 16.89
N GLY A 27 -8.28 -8.87 16.89
CA GLY A 27 -9.52 -8.74 17.66
C GLY A 27 -9.30 -8.59 19.15
N GLU A 28 -8.39 -9.34 19.75
CA GLU A 28 -8.10 -9.30 21.18
C GLU A 28 -7.50 -7.98 21.70
N PHE A 29 -6.97 -7.15 20.78
CA PHE A 29 -6.29 -5.89 21.13
C PHE A 29 -7.19 -4.65 20.97
N ILE A 30 -8.38 -4.81 20.42
CA ILE A 30 -9.32 -3.73 20.11
C ILE A 30 -10.59 -3.93 20.92
N LYS A 31 -11.01 -2.88 21.63
CA LYS A 31 -12.21 -2.95 22.47
C LYS A 31 -13.49 -2.94 21.63
N ASP A 32 -14.52 -3.57 22.15
CA ASP A 32 -15.81 -3.76 21.47
C ASP A 32 -16.55 -2.45 21.14
N ASP A 33 -16.30 -1.38 21.89
CA ASP A 33 -16.90 -0.06 21.72
C ASP A 33 -16.15 0.86 20.75
N GLN A 34 -15.08 0.37 20.10
CA GLN A 34 -14.24 1.17 19.22
C GLN A 34 -14.67 1.06 17.76
N GLU A 35 -14.65 2.19 17.08
CA GLU A 35 -14.67 2.23 15.62
C GLU A 35 -13.26 1.96 15.09
N VAL A 36 -13.15 1.14 14.06
CA VAL A 36 -11.87 0.68 13.53
C VAL A 36 -11.69 1.11 12.09
N LEU A 37 -10.58 1.79 11.81
CA LEU A 37 -10.13 2.06 10.46
C LEU A 37 -9.13 0.98 10.05
N ILE A 38 -9.46 0.22 9.00
CA ILE A 38 -8.57 -0.77 8.40
C ILE A 38 -8.01 -0.18 7.12
N GLN A 39 -6.68 -0.11 7.01
CA GLN A 39 -6.00 0.28 5.79
C GLN A 39 -4.96 -0.77 5.41
N LEU A 40 -4.98 -1.18 4.13
CA LEU A 40 -3.97 -2.09 3.60
C LEU A 40 -2.67 -1.34 3.35
N GLY A 41 -1.54 -1.98 3.68
CA GLY A 41 -0.22 -1.34 3.68
C GLY A 41 0.35 -1.05 2.28
N ASP A 42 -0.17 -1.69 1.25
CA ASP A 42 0.21 -1.55 -0.16
C ASP A 42 -0.70 -0.59 -0.95
N THR A 43 -1.58 0.13 -0.27
CA THR A 43 -2.59 0.99 -0.88
C THR A 43 -2.35 2.46 -0.57
N ILE A 44 -2.29 3.29 -1.61
CA ILE A 44 -2.27 4.76 -1.52
C ILE A 44 -3.56 5.31 -2.13
N LEU A 45 -4.26 6.14 -1.36
CA LEU A 45 -5.57 6.67 -1.71
C LEU A 45 -5.60 8.20 -1.70
N ASP A 46 -6.34 8.77 -2.66
CA ASP A 46 -6.67 10.20 -2.69
C ASP A 46 -8.14 10.34 -2.28
N ILE A 47 -8.36 10.51 -0.98
CA ILE A 47 -9.67 10.54 -0.33
C ILE A 47 -9.69 11.62 0.76
N ASP A 48 -10.83 12.24 1.00
CA ASP A 48 -11.04 13.07 2.19
C ASP A 48 -11.25 12.18 3.42
N ILE A 49 -10.16 11.95 4.15
CA ILE A 49 -10.18 11.07 5.32
C ILE A 49 -11.09 11.60 6.43
N GLN A 50 -11.27 12.93 6.54
CA GLN A 50 -12.15 13.51 7.56
C GLN A 50 -13.60 13.16 7.25
N VAL A 51 -14.02 13.33 6.01
CA VAL A 51 -15.38 12.94 5.58
C VAL A 51 -15.58 11.43 5.75
N PHE A 52 -14.60 10.62 5.36
CA PHE A 52 -14.65 9.17 5.50
C PHE A 52 -14.86 8.73 6.96
N MET A 53 -14.09 9.29 7.88
CA MET A 53 -14.19 8.98 9.32
C MET A 53 -15.49 9.44 9.98
N HIS A 54 -16.19 10.44 9.41
CA HIS A 54 -17.47 10.93 9.94
C HIS A 54 -18.69 10.21 9.37
N SER A 55 -18.52 9.16 8.57
CA SER A 55 -19.64 8.33 8.06
C SER A 55 -20.46 7.73 9.21
N LYS A 56 -21.77 7.58 9.00
CA LYS A 56 -22.68 7.05 10.04
C LYS A 56 -22.66 5.53 10.15
N PHE A 57 -22.34 4.85 9.06
CA PHE A 57 -22.38 3.38 8.95
C PHE A 57 -20.99 2.84 8.65
N ASN A 58 -20.86 1.51 8.65
CA ASN A 58 -19.66 0.88 8.10
C ASN A 58 -19.45 1.41 6.67
N THR A 59 -18.23 1.80 6.33
CA THR A 59 -17.97 2.48 5.06
C THR A 59 -16.79 1.85 4.34
N LEU A 60 -16.97 1.63 3.05
CA LEU A 60 -15.96 1.05 2.16
C LEU A 60 -15.46 2.11 1.19
N ALA A 61 -14.16 2.31 1.11
CA ALA A 61 -13.59 3.07 0.01
C ALA A 61 -13.60 2.20 -1.26
N VAL A 62 -14.11 2.76 -2.35
CA VAL A 62 -14.27 2.04 -3.63
C VAL A 62 -13.76 2.86 -4.81
N ARG A 63 -13.44 2.18 -5.90
CA ARG A 63 -13.11 2.78 -7.19
C ARG A 63 -13.72 2.00 -8.33
N LYS A 64 -14.22 2.69 -9.35
CA LYS A 64 -14.59 2.04 -10.61
C LYS A 64 -13.35 1.61 -11.36
N VAL A 65 -13.28 0.33 -11.72
CA VAL A 65 -12.17 -0.26 -12.47
C VAL A 65 -12.68 -0.93 -13.75
N GLN A 66 -11.80 -1.10 -14.73
CA GLN A 66 -12.15 -1.78 -15.98
C GLN A 66 -12.26 -3.30 -15.77
N ASP A 67 -11.36 -3.88 -15.01
CA ASP A 67 -11.34 -5.30 -14.68
C ASP A 67 -11.30 -5.50 -13.15
N PRO A 68 -12.43 -5.84 -12.53
CA PRO A 68 -12.52 -6.00 -11.08
C PRO A 68 -12.18 -7.41 -10.57
N ARG A 69 -11.80 -8.36 -11.44
CA ARG A 69 -11.63 -9.79 -11.10
C ARG A 69 -10.53 -10.07 -10.08
N GLU A 70 -9.61 -9.14 -9.87
CA GLU A 70 -8.51 -9.25 -8.91
C GLU A 70 -8.85 -8.67 -7.52
N PHE A 71 -10.03 -8.06 -7.37
CA PHE A 71 -10.41 -7.30 -6.18
C PHE A 71 -11.71 -7.82 -5.55
N GLY A 72 -11.93 -7.46 -4.29
CA GLY A 72 -13.28 -7.49 -3.72
C GLY A 72 -14.15 -6.45 -4.42
N VAL A 73 -15.40 -6.79 -4.75
CA VAL A 73 -16.34 -5.88 -5.40
C VAL A 73 -17.60 -5.69 -4.57
N VAL A 74 -18.24 -4.54 -4.72
CA VAL A 74 -19.53 -4.25 -4.11
C VAL A 74 -20.61 -4.07 -5.17
N GLU A 75 -21.80 -4.57 -4.87
CA GLU A 75 -23.03 -4.30 -5.61
C GLU A 75 -23.92 -3.40 -4.77
N LEU A 76 -24.52 -2.42 -5.40
CA LEU A 76 -25.43 -1.47 -4.76
C LEU A 76 -26.87 -1.75 -5.18
N ASP A 77 -27.80 -1.53 -4.27
CA ASP A 77 -29.21 -1.51 -4.57
C ASP A 77 -29.63 -0.21 -5.31
N GLU A 78 -30.90 -0.09 -5.65
CA GLU A 78 -31.48 1.09 -6.32
C GLU A 78 -31.34 2.39 -5.50
N GLN A 79 -31.08 2.28 -4.19
CA GLN A 79 -30.91 3.40 -3.27
C GLN A 79 -29.43 3.76 -3.05
N GLY A 80 -28.50 3.04 -3.71
CA GLY A 80 -27.06 3.24 -3.59
C GLY A 80 -26.46 2.65 -2.31
N ILE A 81 -27.16 1.71 -1.66
CA ILE A 81 -26.69 1.02 -0.45
C ILE A 81 -26.05 -0.31 -0.86
N VAL A 82 -25.00 -0.72 -0.17
CA VAL A 82 -24.35 -2.00 -0.44
C VAL A 82 -25.31 -3.14 -0.14
N CYS A 83 -25.64 -3.95 -1.14
CA CYS A 83 -26.50 -5.13 -1.02
C CYS A 83 -25.73 -6.46 -1.18
N ARG A 84 -24.50 -6.44 -1.73
CA ARG A 84 -23.67 -7.62 -1.90
C ARG A 84 -22.19 -7.25 -1.98
N MET A 85 -21.34 -8.16 -1.47
CA MET A 85 -19.89 -8.11 -1.61
C MET A 85 -19.37 -9.46 -2.10
N VAL A 86 -18.45 -9.46 -3.05
CA VAL A 86 -17.88 -10.69 -3.61
C VAL A 86 -16.38 -10.52 -3.77
N GLU A 87 -15.61 -11.45 -3.20
CA GLU A 87 -14.15 -11.46 -3.35
C GLU A 87 -13.76 -12.08 -4.68
N LYS A 88 -12.98 -11.35 -5.47
CA LYS A 88 -12.37 -11.79 -6.75
C LYS A 88 -13.32 -12.58 -7.63
N PRO A 89 -14.45 -12.01 -8.05
CA PRO A 89 -15.47 -12.75 -8.81
C PRO A 89 -14.95 -13.17 -10.17
N GLN A 90 -15.23 -14.43 -10.58
CA GLN A 90 -14.92 -14.88 -11.94
C GLN A 90 -15.76 -14.13 -12.98
N ILE A 91 -17.03 -13.91 -12.65
CA ILE A 91 -17.96 -13.08 -13.43
C ILE A 91 -18.26 -11.87 -12.55
N PRO A 92 -17.79 -10.67 -12.92
CA PRO A 92 -18.03 -9.48 -12.13
C PRO A 92 -19.52 -9.12 -12.08
N VAL A 93 -20.03 -8.92 -10.86
CA VAL A 93 -21.40 -8.41 -10.61
C VAL A 93 -21.46 -6.89 -10.64
N SER A 94 -20.30 -6.25 -10.50
CA SER A 94 -20.11 -4.80 -10.45
C SER A 94 -18.69 -4.45 -10.87
N ASN A 95 -18.46 -3.19 -11.24
CA ASN A 95 -17.11 -2.65 -11.49
C ASN A 95 -16.59 -1.78 -10.33
N LEU A 96 -17.29 -1.77 -9.20
CA LEU A 96 -16.88 -1.05 -7.99
C LEU A 96 -15.95 -1.94 -7.15
N ALA A 97 -14.66 -1.77 -7.32
CA ALA A 97 -13.63 -2.47 -6.55
C ALA A 97 -13.44 -1.82 -5.18
N ILE A 98 -13.30 -2.63 -4.14
CA ILE A 98 -12.91 -2.21 -2.79
C ILE A 98 -11.40 -1.95 -2.80
N VAL A 99 -10.98 -0.77 -2.34
CA VAL A 99 -9.60 -0.28 -2.54
C VAL A 99 -8.74 -0.32 -1.28
N GLY A 100 -9.09 -1.16 -0.32
CA GLY A 100 -8.23 -1.41 0.84
C GLY A 100 -8.31 -0.38 1.98
N LEU A 101 -9.38 0.42 2.04
CA LEU A 101 -9.69 1.28 3.18
C LEU A 101 -11.13 1.02 3.64
N TYR A 102 -11.29 0.75 4.93
CA TYR A 102 -12.55 0.33 5.52
C TYR A 102 -12.75 1.03 6.86
N LEU A 103 -13.93 1.60 7.10
CA LEU A 103 -14.35 2.05 8.41
C LEU A 103 -15.37 1.05 8.96
N VAL A 104 -15.03 0.40 10.04
CA VAL A 104 -15.87 -0.61 10.71
C VAL A 104 -16.36 -0.04 12.05
N LYS A 105 -17.65 0.17 12.17
CA LYS A 105 -18.30 0.67 13.38
C LYS A 105 -18.80 -0.44 14.28
N GLU A 106 -19.05 -1.61 13.73
CA GLU A 106 -19.55 -2.79 14.42
C GLU A 106 -18.42 -3.83 14.56
N TRP A 107 -17.30 -3.43 15.19
CA TRP A 107 -16.11 -4.26 15.32
C TRP A 107 -16.36 -5.67 15.88
N PRO A 108 -17.11 -5.85 16.98
CA PRO A 108 -17.39 -7.19 17.51
C PRO A 108 -18.09 -8.10 16.50
N LYS A 109 -18.96 -7.52 15.68
CA LYS A 109 -19.70 -8.28 14.66
C LYS A 109 -18.77 -8.75 13.54
N LEU A 110 -17.81 -7.90 13.10
CA LEU A 110 -16.79 -8.32 12.16
C LEU A 110 -15.95 -9.47 12.70
N ILE A 111 -15.47 -9.36 13.94
CA ILE A 111 -14.65 -10.41 14.58
C ILE A 111 -15.44 -11.72 14.69
N HIS A 112 -16.71 -11.66 15.10
CA HIS A 112 -17.58 -12.84 15.15
C HIS A 112 -17.77 -13.49 13.77
N CYS A 113 -17.97 -12.69 12.73
CA CYS A 113 -18.11 -13.18 11.36
C CYS A 113 -16.81 -13.83 10.85
N LEU A 114 -15.66 -13.21 11.09
CA LEU A 114 -14.36 -13.78 10.73
C LEU A 114 -14.06 -15.07 11.49
N GLU A 115 -14.35 -15.10 12.80
CA GLU A 115 -14.23 -16.29 13.63
C GLU A 115 -15.06 -17.45 13.08
N THR A 116 -16.32 -17.17 12.72
CA THR A 116 -17.23 -18.15 12.15
C THR A 116 -16.66 -18.73 10.84
N ASN A 117 -16.16 -17.87 9.93
CA ASN A 117 -15.55 -18.32 8.68
C ASN A 117 -14.31 -19.19 8.93
N ILE A 118 -13.48 -18.84 9.93
CA ILE A 118 -12.29 -19.61 10.29
C ILE A 118 -12.68 -20.97 10.89
N LYS A 119 -13.58 -20.99 11.87
CA LYS A 119 -14.04 -22.24 12.54
C LYS A 119 -14.71 -23.20 11.59
N THR A 120 -15.45 -22.70 10.59
CA THR A 120 -16.14 -23.52 9.59
C THR A 120 -15.26 -23.86 8.38
N GLY A 121 -14.03 -23.32 8.30
CA GLY A 121 -13.12 -23.53 7.18
C GLY A 121 -13.61 -22.92 5.86
N ARG A 122 -14.48 -21.90 5.92
CA ARG A 122 -15.05 -21.23 4.74
C ARG A 122 -14.00 -20.31 4.12
N LYS A 123 -13.24 -20.85 3.17
CA LYS A 123 -12.21 -20.14 2.41
C LYS A 123 -12.70 -19.81 1.00
N THR A 124 -12.40 -18.61 0.52
CA THR A 124 -12.58 -18.21 -0.88
C THR A 124 -11.22 -18.25 -1.56
N LYS A 125 -11.10 -18.96 -2.68
CA LYS A 125 -9.81 -19.15 -3.40
C LYS A 125 -8.64 -19.57 -2.48
N GLY A 126 -8.93 -20.39 -1.47
CA GLY A 126 -7.91 -20.94 -0.57
C GLY A 126 -7.50 -20.05 0.62
N ALA A 127 -8.08 -18.88 0.79
CA ALA A 127 -7.77 -17.96 1.88
C ALA A 127 -9.03 -17.45 2.61
N PHE A 128 -8.86 -16.99 3.86
CA PHE A 128 -9.88 -16.25 4.58
C PHE A 128 -9.80 -14.77 4.21
N HIS A 129 -10.77 -14.28 3.45
CA HIS A 129 -10.80 -12.90 2.99
C HIS A 129 -11.59 -12.00 3.94
N LEU A 130 -11.16 -10.72 4.05
CA LEU A 130 -11.90 -9.72 4.80
C LEU A 130 -13.29 -9.49 4.18
N THR A 131 -13.38 -9.49 2.85
CA THR A 131 -14.63 -9.32 2.09
C THR A 131 -15.70 -10.36 2.49
N ASP A 132 -15.30 -11.61 2.77
CA ASP A 132 -16.23 -12.66 3.22
C ASP A 132 -16.74 -12.37 4.66
N GLY A 133 -15.91 -11.78 5.52
CA GLY A 133 -16.31 -11.32 6.84
C GLY A 133 -17.29 -10.14 6.78
N LEU A 134 -17.04 -9.18 5.90
CA LEU A 134 -17.92 -8.03 5.67
C LEU A 134 -19.27 -8.46 5.04
N MET A 135 -19.25 -9.42 4.12
CA MET A 135 -20.47 -10.01 3.58
C MET A 135 -21.30 -10.71 4.64
N CYS A 136 -20.65 -11.46 5.55
CA CYS A 136 -21.33 -12.07 6.71
C CYS A 136 -21.96 -10.99 7.61
N MET A 137 -21.31 -9.86 7.86
CA MET A 137 -21.91 -8.74 8.59
C MET A 137 -23.16 -8.19 7.88
N LEU A 138 -23.10 -8.03 6.55
CA LEU A 138 -24.22 -7.57 5.74
C LEU A 138 -25.41 -8.54 5.84
N GLU A 139 -25.17 -9.85 5.72
CA GLU A 139 -26.15 -10.91 5.91
C GLU A 139 -26.79 -10.90 7.33
N ASN A 140 -26.06 -10.39 8.31
CA ASN A 140 -26.52 -10.18 9.68
C ASN A 140 -27.01 -8.75 9.94
N ASN A 141 -27.58 -8.08 8.94
CA ASN A 141 -28.22 -6.77 9.01
C ASN A 141 -27.30 -5.59 9.35
N SER A 142 -26.00 -5.69 9.13
CA SER A 142 -25.12 -4.50 9.15
C SER A 142 -25.33 -3.67 7.90
N ARG A 143 -25.31 -2.35 8.07
CA ARG A 143 -25.41 -1.42 6.95
C ARG A 143 -24.03 -0.95 6.51
N PHE A 144 -23.82 -0.93 5.20
CA PHE A 144 -22.61 -0.44 4.57
C PHE A 144 -22.91 0.67 3.57
N GLU A 145 -22.09 1.71 3.60
CA GLU A 145 -22.06 2.79 2.62
C GLU A 145 -20.73 2.71 1.84
N ILE A 146 -20.68 3.36 0.70
CA ILE A 146 -19.47 3.50 -0.08
C ILE A 146 -19.01 4.96 -0.13
N MET A 147 -17.68 5.15 -0.26
CA MET A 147 -17.09 6.42 -0.67
C MET A 147 -16.15 6.17 -1.84
N GLU A 148 -16.43 6.79 -2.98
CA GLU A 148 -15.60 6.67 -4.16
C GLU A 148 -14.34 7.52 -4.01
N VAL A 149 -13.15 6.91 -4.19
CA VAL A 149 -11.86 7.60 -4.12
C VAL A 149 -11.53 8.27 -5.46
N LYS A 150 -10.86 9.43 -5.40
CA LYS A 150 -10.43 10.16 -6.60
C LYS A 150 -9.33 9.44 -7.35
N ASN A 151 -8.32 8.98 -6.62
CA ASN A 151 -7.22 8.18 -7.15
C ASN A 151 -6.91 7.03 -6.20
N TRP A 152 -6.51 5.93 -6.79
CA TRP A 152 -6.11 4.71 -6.09
C TRP A 152 -4.87 4.14 -6.77
N TYR A 153 -3.86 3.81 -5.96
CA TYR A 153 -2.62 3.21 -6.38
C TYR A 153 -2.41 1.93 -5.58
N ASP A 154 -2.57 0.79 -6.26
CA ASP A 154 -2.28 -0.54 -5.73
C ASP A 154 -0.79 -0.82 -5.92
N CYS A 155 0.01 -0.52 -4.88
CA CYS A 155 1.48 -0.60 -4.92
C CYS A 155 2.03 -2.02 -4.77
N GLY A 156 1.21 -3.04 -4.89
CA GLY A 156 1.63 -4.45 -4.84
C GLY A 156 2.50 -4.91 -6.03
N LYS A 157 2.58 -4.10 -7.11
CA LYS A 157 3.40 -4.39 -8.30
C LYS A 157 4.46 -3.31 -8.50
N LYS A 158 5.67 -3.74 -8.92
CA LYS A 158 6.83 -2.86 -9.17
C LYS A 158 6.48 -1.67 -10.07
N GLU A 159 5.84 -1.92 -11.20
CA GLU A 159 5.51 -0.91 -12.21
C GLU A 159 4.56 0.15 -11.65
N ILE A 160 3.57 -0.29 -10.87
CA ILE A 160 2.60 0.61 -10.24
C ILE A 160 3.29 1.41 -9.13
N LEU A 161 4.15 0.79 -8.32
CA LEU A 161 4.88 1.49 -7.27
C LEU A 161 5.80 2.58 -7.86
N LEU A 162 6.50 2.31 -8.96
CA LEU A 162 7.34 3.29 -9.65
C LEU A 162 6.51 4.43 -10.26
N SER A 163 5.40 4.13 -10.92
CA SER A 163 4.51 5.15 -11.48
C SER A 163 3.85 6.00 -10.40
N THR A 164 3.50 5.38 -9.26
CA THR A 164 2.98 6.08 -8.08
C THR A 164 4.04 7.02 -7.49
N ASN A 165 5.29 6.56 -7.36
CA ASN A 165 6.41 7.40 -6.94
C ASN A 165 6.55 8.65 -7.84
N ALA A 166 6.57 8.47 -9.16
CA ALA A 166 6.64 9.58 -10.11
C ALA A 166 5.48 10.58 -9.91
N THR A 167 4.26 10.08 -9.73
CA THR A 167 3.06 10.90 -9.48
C THR A 167 3.17 11.66 -8.15
N MET A 168 3.61 11.02 -7.08
CA MET A 168 3.76 11.66 -5.77
C MET A 168 4.88 12.72 -5.78
N LEU A 169 5.99 12.43 -6.45
CA LEU A 169 7.07 13.39 -6.62
C LEU A 169 6.63 14.63 -7.40
N SER A 170 5.87 14.47 -8.48
CA SER A 170 5.37 15.59 -9.29
C SER A 170 4.42 16.51 -8.50
N ARG A 171 3.65 15.97 -7.56
CA ARG A 171 2.76 16.73 -6.66
C ARG A 171 3.52 17.54 -5.59
N ARG A 172 4.73 17.10 -5.23
CA ARG A 172 5.56 17.74 -4.19
C ARG A 172 6.39 18.93 -4.69
N SER A 173 6.25 19.39 -5.93
CA SER A 173 6.98 20.46 -6.65
C SER A 173 7.64 21.54 -5.76
N LYS A 174 8.56 21.18 -4.88
CA LYS A 174 9.52 22.12 -4.29
C LYS A 174 10.82 21.92 -5.04
N SER A 175 11.34 23.00 -5.63
CA SER A 175 12.71 23.03 -6.12
C SER A 175 13.63 22.56 -4.98
N LEU A 176 14.27 21.42 -5.16
CA LEU A 176 15.33 20.99 -4.26
C LEU A 176 16.53 21.87 -4.56
N ASP A 177 16.76 22.85 -3.69
CA ASP A 177 17.97 23.66 -3.70
C ASP A 177 19.10 22.86 -3.01
N LEU A 178 19.37 21.66 -3.57
CA LEU A 178 20.42 20.77 -3.08
C LEU A 178 21.69 21.01 -3.90
N ASN A 179 22.67 21.57 -3.22
CA ASN A 179 24.03 21.65 -3.79
C ASN A 179 24.67 20.25 -3.71
N VAL A 180 24.68 19.52 -4.83
CA VAL A 180 25.31 18.20 -4.97
C VAL A 180 26.54 18.33 -5.86
N PRO A 181 27.75 18.49 -5.29
CA PRO A 181 28.97 18.77 -6.05
C PRO A 181 29.23 17.73 -7.16
N GLY A 182 29.47 18.22 -8.37
CA GLY A 182 29.80 17.35 -9.53
C GLY A 182 28.65 16.46 -10.00
N SER A 183 27.41 16.69 -9.55
CA SER A 183 26.26 15.88 -9.90
C SER A 183 25.14 16.71 -10.53
N ILE A 184 24.25 16.04 -11.28
CA ILE A 184 23.11 16.67 -11.96
C ILE A 184 21.83 16.08 -11.39
N LEU A 185 20.91 16.94 -10.94
CA LEU A 185 19.56 16.55 -10.54
C LEU A 185 18.55 16.91 -11.62
N ILE A 186 17.77 15.95 -12.08
CA ILE A 186 16.71 16.12 -13.08
C ILE A 186 15.36 15.92 -12.37
N PRO A 187 14.60 16.97 -12.05
CA PRO A 187 13.32 16.85 -11.37
C PRO A 187 12.29 16.02 -12.16
N PRO A 188 11.28 15.43 -11.45
CA PRO A 188 11.09 15.44 -10.01
C PRO A 188 11.97 14.39 -9.30
N VAL A 189 12.58 14.79 -8.20
CA VAL A 189 13.40 13.92 -7.34
C VAL A 189 13.12 14.20 -5.85
N SER A 190 13.34 13.20 -5.00
CA SER A 190 13.32 13.34 -3.55
C SER A 190 14.58 12.70 -2.98
N ILE A 191 15.31 13.43 -2.15
CA ILE A 191 16.53 12.96 -1.52
C ILE A 191 16.36 13.08 -0.02
N GLY A 192 16.59 11.98 0.69
CA GLY A 192 16.51 11.86 2.14
C GLY A 192 17.61 12.63 2.87
N GLN A 193 17.56 12.59 4.19
CA GLN A 193 18.54 13.26 5.06
C GLN A 193 19.89 12.53 5.03
N ASN A 194 20.97 13.29 5.21
CA ASN A 194 22.34 12.78 5.29
C ASN A 194 22.81 11.97 4.07
N CYS A 195 22.16 12.11 2.92
CA CYS A 195 22.62 11.47 1.69
C CYS A 195 23.89 12.13 1.15
N LYS A 196 24.78 11.32 0.59
CA LYS A 196 25.97 11.81 -0.12
C LYS A 196 25.87 11.38 -1.58
N ILE A 197 25.85 12.38 -2.48
CA ILE A 197 25.72 12.17 -3.91
C ILE A 197 26.90 12.85 -4.60
N ASN A 198 27.70 12.07 -5.31
CA ASN A 198 28.91 12.55 -5.97
C ASN A 198 28.97 12.05 -7.43
N HIS A 199 29.34 12.93 -8.37
CA HIS A 199 29.60 12.62 -9.77
C HIS A 199 28.49 11.77 -10.43
N SER A 200 27.20 12.08 -10.10
CA SER A 200 26.05 11.26 -10.47
C SER A 200 24.98 12.07 -11.18
N ILE A 201 24.14 11.38 -11.96
CA ILE A 201 22.95 11.96 -12.59
C ILE A 201 21.73 11.30 -11.95
N ILE A 202 20.90 12.08 -11.25
CA ILE A 202 19.75 11.60 -10.51
C ILE A 202 18.46 12.16 -11.09
N GLY A 203 17.60 11.31 -11.53
CA GLY A 203 16.28 11.69 -12.07
C GLY A 203 16.11 11.41 -13.57
N PRO A 204 14.90 11.70 -14.08
CA PRO A 204 13.71 12.07 -13.31
C PRO A 204 13.10 10.90 -12.54
N ASN A 205 12.11 11.23 -11.67
CA ASN A 205 11.29 10.28 -10.93
C ASN A 205 12.08 9.37 -9.95
N VAL A 206 13.09 9.93 -9.28
CA VAL A 206 13.92 9.18 -8.33
C VAL A 206 13.64 9.61 -6.90
N SER A 207 13.41 8.64 -6.02
CA SER A 207 13.40 8.80 -4.56
C SER A 207 14.60 8.10 -3.95
N ILE A 208 15.36 8.78 -3.09
CA ILE A 208 16.50 8.23 -2.35
C ILE A 208 16.19 8.35 -0.86
N GLY A 209 16.26 7.26 -0.13
CA GLY A 209 16.08 7.19 1.32
C GLY A 209 17.25 7.78 2.09
N ASP A 210 17.05 7.94 3.40
CA ASP A 210 18.01 8.58 4.31
C ASP A 210 19.34 7.84 4.41
N ASN A 211 20.43 8.57 4.69
CA ASN A 211 21.76 8.05 4.95
C ASN A 211 22.37 7.22 3.80
N SER A 212 21.92 7.46 2.57
CA SER A 212 22.38 6.70 1.40
C SER A 212 23.55 7.39 0.70
N LEU A 213 24.40 6.57 0.06
CA LEU A 213 25.57 6.99 -0.70
C LEU A 213 25.41 6.64 -2.18
N VAL A 214 25.56 7.62 -3.07
CA VAL A 214 25.48 7.43 -4.52
C VAL A 214 26.69 8.07 -5.18
N ASN A 215 27.55 7.26 -5.79
CA ASN A 215 28.75 7.71 -6.45
C ASN A 215 28.77 7.25 -7.92
N ASN A 216 29.28 8.08 -8.82
CA ASN A 216 29.56 7.74 -10.23
C ASN A 216 28.38 7.05 -10.94
N SER A 217 27.13 7.40 -10.59
CA SER A 217 25.97 6.60 -10.96
C SER A 217 24.91 7.41 -11.70
N ILE A 218 24.11 6.72 -12.49
CA ILE A 218 22.96 7.30 -13.20
C ILE A 218 21.69 6.58 -12.71
N LEU A 219 20.77 7.33 -12.13
CA LEU A 219 19.51 6.80 -11.62
C LEU A 219 18.33 7.47 -12.32
N LYS A 220 17.38 6.66 -12.81
CA LYS A 220 16.16 7.14 -13.48
C LYS A 220 14.99 6.23 -13.12
N ASP A 221 13.80 6.83 -12.87
CA ASP A 221 12.58 6.08 -12.55
C ASP A 221 12.85 5.02 -11.46
N ALA A 222 13.40 5.42 -10.32
CA ALA A 222 13.90 4.49 -9.31
C ALA A 222 13.50 4.90 -7.88
N ILE A 223 13.35 3.90 -7.02
CA ILE A 223 13.17 4.05 -5.57
C ILE A 223 14.35 3.37 -4.89
N ILE A 224 15.09 4.13 -4.08
CA ILE A 224 16.26 3.68 -3.35
C ILE A 224 15.95 3.78 -1.86
N GLY A 225 16.12 2.69 -1.13
CA GLY A 225 15.90 2.59 0.32
C GLY A 225 16.95 3.36 1.15
N ASN A 226 16.74 3.33 2.46
CA ASN A 226 17.67 3.95 3.41
C ASN A 226 18.96 3.15 3.53
N PHE A 227 20.06 3.83 3.92
CA PHE A 227 21.37 3.22 4.16
C PHE A 227 21.93 2.45 2.96
N THR A 228 21.50 2.79 1.76
CA THR A 228 21.89 2.12 0.52
C THR A 228 23.18 2.74 -0.05
N SER A 229 24.08 1.90 -0.54
CA SER A 229 25.30 2.34 -1.21
C SER A 229 25.30 1.90 -2.68
N LEU A 230 25.34 2.88 -3.57
CA LEU A 230 25.41 2.67 -5.03
C LEU A 230 26.71 3.28 -5.55
N ASP A 231 27.51 2.50 -6.26
CA ASP A 231 28.77 2.95 -6.82
C ASP A 231 28.95 2.39 -8.22
N ASP A 232 29.21 3.28 -9.18
CA ASP A 232 29.50 2.95 -10.59
C ASP A 232 28.36 2.20 -11.30
N VAL A 233 27.06 2.54 -10.97
CA VAL A 233 25.89 1.86 -11.52
C VAL A 233 25.04 2.77 -12.41
N VAL A 234 24.32 2.15 -13.35
CA VAL A 234 23.25 2.80 -14.10
C VAL A 234 21.97 2.01 -13.87
N LEU A 235 21.02 2.59 -13.12
CA LEU A 235 19.76 1.97 -12.78
C LEU A 235 18.59 2.71 -13.43
N GLN A 236 17.72 1.94 -14.05
CA GLN A 236 16.47 2.43 -14.61
C GLN A 236 15.34 1.46 -14.24
N HIS A 237 14.14 2.00 -13.96
CA HIS A 237 12.96 1.21 -13.54
C HIS A 237 13.27 0.24 -12.40
N SER A 238 13.96 0.74 -11.36
CA SER A 238 14.52 -0.10 -10.31
C SER A 238 13.97 0.26 -8.93
N ILE A 239 13.81 -0.75 -8.08
CA ILE A 239 13.49 -0.59 -6.66
C ILE A 239 14.58 -1.32 -5.88
N ILE A 240 15.26 -0.57 -5.01
CA ILE A 240 16.33 -1.07 -4.14
C ILE A 240 15.87 -0.89 -2.70
N GLY A 241 15.89 -1.95 -1.92
CA GLY A 241 15.52 -1.93 -0.51
C GLY A 241 16.55 -1.24 0.38
N ASN A 242 16.31 -1.26 1.70
CA ASN A 242 17.22 -0.68 2.66
C ASN A 242 18.50 -1.54 2.80
N ASP A 243 19.57 -0.91 3.27
CA ASP A 243 20.86 -1.56 3.60
C ASP A 243 21.48 -2.34 2.42
N ALA A 244 21.12 -1.99 1.18
CA ALA A 244 21.64 -2.64 -0.02
C ALA A 244 22.96 -2.00 -0.47
N VAL A 245 23.87 -2.83 -0.97
CA VAL A 245 25.15 -2.40 -1.56
C VAL A 245 25.23 -2.91 -3.00
N ILE A 246 25.35 -1.99 -3.97
CA ILE A 246 25.47 -2.35 -5.40
C ILE A 246 26.68 -1.62 -5.98
N LYS A 247 27.57 -2.39 -6.61
CA LYS A 247 28.74 -1.90 -7.32
C LYS A 247 28.79 -2.50 -8.73
N GLY A 248 29.11 -1.71 -9.74
CA GLY A 248 29.24 -2.19 -11.10
C GLY A 248 28.22 -1.64 -12.09
N ARG A 249 28.05 -2.25 -13.28
CA ARG A 249 27.42 -1.68 -14.47
C ARG A 249 25.90 -1.85 -14.56
N THR A 250 25.29 -1.27 -15.59
CA THR A 250 23.85 -1.09 -15.86
C THR A 250 23.00 -2.33 -15.75
N GLN A 251 21.93 -2.29 -14.92
CA GLN A 251 20.90 -3.33 -14.89
C GLN A 251 19.58 -2.81 -14.30
N SER A 252 18.49 -3.58 -14.43
CA SER A 252 17.19 -3.32 -13.79
C SER A 252 16.96 -4.34 -12.68
N PHE A 253 16.82 -3.87 -11.44
CA PHE A 253 16.64 -4.70 -10.26
C PHE A 253 15.30 -4.44 -9.55
N ASN A 254 14.83 -5.47 -8.89
CA ASN A 254 13.84 -5.39 -7.82
C ASN A 254 14.40 -6.14 -6.61
N ILE A 255 14.98 -5.41 -5.66
CA ILE A 255 15.78 -5.97 -4.57
C ILE A 255 15.19 -5.51 -3.24
N GLY A 256 14.95 -6.47 -2.33
CA GLY A 256 14.46 -6.24 -0.98
C GLY A 256 15.48 -5.63 -0.04
N ASP A 257 15.16 -5.62 1.26
CA ASP A 257 16.01 -5.11 2.32
C ASP A 257 17.19 -6.07 2.62
N ASN A 258 18.30 -5.52 3.13
CA ASN A 258 19.50 -6.26 3.53
C ASN A 258 20.10 -7.13 2.41
N THR A 259 20.04 -6.66 1.17
CA THR A 259 20.60 -7.36 0.01
C THR A 259 21.93 -6.75 -0.40
N GLU A 260 22.92 -7.59 -0.61
CA GLU A 260 24.19 -7.24 -1.26
C GLU A 260 24.29 -7.97 -2.60
N ILE A 261 24.64 -7.23 -3.66
CA ILE A 261 24.86 -7.78 -4.98
C ILE A 261 26.21 -7.26 -5.49
N ASP A 262 27.10 -8.17 -5.76
CA ASP A 262 28.41 -7.89 -6.37
C ASP A 262 28.38 -8.37 -7.82
N MET A 263 28.62 -7.45 -8.76
CA MET A 263 28.64 -7.77 -10.18
C MET A 263 30.05 -7.56 -10.71
N ILE A 264 30.71 -8.66 -10.99
CA ILE A 264 32.06 -8.72 -11.52
C ILE A 264 32.06 -8.61 -13.06
#